data_7f6551cb51d215b90921f1074435fbc6
#
_entry.id   7f6551cb51d215b90921f1074435fbc6
#
_cell.length_a   1.000
_cell.length_b   1.000
_cell.length_c   1.000
_cell.angle_alpha   90.00
_cell.angle_beta   90.00
_cell.angle_gamma   90.00
#
_symmetry.space_group_name_H-M   'P 1'
#
loop_
_entity.id
_entity.type
_entity.pdbx_description
1 polymer ?
#
loop_
_entity_poly.entity_id
_entity_poly.type
_entity_poly.pdbx_seq_one_letter_code
_entity_poly.pdbx_strand_id
1 'polypeptide(L)'
;INDSIGSIYSALVESGADVYCFSCYIWNIEIILKAAELIKKAMPNIVIIFGGPESGYNSDELLKKYNFIDTIIRGEGEIIIGKVLELIQQGKRPNRFYQGECVDLNSLKFPYTTLDIENLKNKILYFETSRGCPFRCAYCLSSADSNGIRYFPMEYVKKGFKFFFDKKVPLVKLIDRTFNCDSKRAVEIVNYIIENSTATKVHFEIEASILTDELISVLNSAPKDMFQIEVGVQTINHEALTAVNRNYDLEKIRYNIRRLTEPKNIHIHLDL
;
A
#
# COMPACT_ATOMS: atom_id res chain seq x y z
N ILE A 1 3.38 -10.53 11.25
CA ILE A 1 2.83 -11.76 10.61
C ILE A 1 3.39 -13.00 11.28
N ASN A 2 4.60 -12.96 11.86
CA ASN A 2 5.26 -14.10 12.48
C ASN A 2 5.10 -14.15 14.01
N ASP A 3 4.38 -13.21 14.60
CA ASP A 3 4.17 -13.18 16.05
C ASP A 3 3.09 -14.19 16.47
N SER A 4 3.31 -14.83 17.60
CA SER A 4 2.28 -15.71 18.17
C SER A 4 1.08 -14.90 18.63
N ILE A 5 -0.10 -15.51 18.65
CA ILE A 5 -1.30 -14.86 19.17
C ILE A 5 -1.13 -14.40 20.62
N GLY A 6 -0.34 -15.15 21.42
CA GLY A 6 -0.02 -14.78 22.79
C GLY A 6 0.81 -13.50 22.87
N SER A 7 1.85 -13.35 22.03
CA SER A 7 2.66 -12.13 21.97
C SER A 7 1.84 -10.92 21.57
N ILE A 8 0.97 -11.07 20.54
CA ILE A 8 0.08 -10.01 20.08
C ILE A 8 -0.87 -9.61 21.21
N TYR A 9 -1.49 -10.58 21.87
CA TYR A 9 -2.42 -10.33 22.98
C TYR A 9 -1.74 -9.61 24.14
N SER A 10 -0.53 -10.06 24.56
CA SER A 10 0.23 -9.38 25.62
C SER A 10 0.52 -7.92 25.27
N ALA A 11 0.99 -7.65 24.05
CA ALA A 11 1.25 -6.29 23.58
C ALA A 11 -0.01 -5.41 23.57
N LEU A 12 -1.17 -5.96 23.18
CA LEU A 12 -2.44 -5.25 23.23
C LEU A 12 -2.84 -4.90 24.68
N VAL A 13 -2.74 -5.86 25.61
CA VAL A 13 -3.05 -5.62 27.02
C VAL A 13 -2.10 -4.60 27.63
N GLU A 14 -0.80 -4.73 27.39
CA GLU A 14 0.24 -3.83 27.91
C GLU A 14 0.07 -2.38 27.39
N SER A 15 -0.49 -2.21 26.21
CA SER A 15 -0.73 -0.87 25.65
C SER A 15 -1.76 -0.06 26.47
N GLY A 16 -2.68 -0.73 27.17
CA GLY A 16 -3.72 -0.09 27.98
C GLY A 16 -4.62 0.89 27.21
N ALA A 17 -4.76 0.69 25.88
CA ALA A 17 -5.53 1.61 25.05
C ALA A 17 -7.03 1.42 25.20
N ASP A 18 -7.80 2.51 25.08
CA ASP A 18 -9.27 2.47 25.06
C ASP A 18 -9.83 2.11 23.67
N VAL A 19 -9.04 2.35 22.61
CA VAL A 19 -9.44 2.11 21.22
C VAL A 19 -8.34 1.33 20.50
N TYR A 20 -8.73 0.24 19.86
CA TYR A 20 -7.84 -0.60 19.05
C TYR A 20 -8.27 -0.56 17.59
N CYS A 21 -7.38 -0.05 16.73
CA CYS A 21 -7.59 0.02 15.30
C CYS A 21 -6.77 -1.06 14.60
N PHE A 22 -7.41 -1.91 13.81
CA PHE A 22 -6.76 -2.98 13.07
C PHE A 22 -6.87 -2.76 11.57
N SER A 23 -5.74 -2.86 10.86
CA SER A 23 -5.69 -2.88 9.40
C SER A 23 -5.76 -4.32 8.90
N CYS A 24 -6.88 -4.68 8.29
CA CYS A 24 -7.24 -6.06 7.93
C CYS A 24 -6.95 -6.34 6.45
N TYR A 25 -6.11 -7.34 6.22
CA TYR A 25 -5.75 -7.88 4.93
C TYR A 25 -5.99 -9.40 4.92
N ILE A 26 -6.08 -9.99 3.73
CA ILE A 26 -6.32 -11.44 3.56
C ILE A 26 -5.32 -12.31 4.33
N TRP A 27 -4.08 -11.85 4.50
CA TRP A 27 -3.03 -12.60 5.19
C TRP A 27 -3.01 -12.44 6.71
N ASN A 28 -3.78 -11.51 7.29
CA ASN A 28 -3.76 -11.26 8.73
C ASN A 28 -5.14 -11.27 9.39
N ILE A 29 -6.23 -11.30 8.63
CA ILE A 29 -7.59 -11.18 9.16
C ILE A 29 -7.90 -12.24 10.23
N GLU A 30 -7.47 -13.49 10.03
CA GLU A 30 -7.75 -14.56 10.99
C GLU A 30 -7.07 -14.33 12.36
N ILE A 31 -5.81 -13.88 12.35
CA ILE A 31 -5.10 -13.60 13.60
C ILE A 31 -5.65 -12.34 14.28
N ILE A 32 -6.04 -11.32 13.50
CA ILE A 32 -6.68 -10.11 14.00
C ILE A 32 -8.02 -10.42 14.67
N LEU A 33 -8.86 -11.24 14.05
CA LEU A 33 -10.14 -11.65 14.64
C LEU A 33 -9.95 -12.33 16.00
N LYS A 34 -9.00 -13.25 16.09
CA LYS A 34 -8.66 -13.93 17.36
C LYS A 34 -8.15 -12.96 18.41
N ALA A 35 -7.22 -12.07 18.03
CA ALA A 35 -6.65 -11.07 18.94
C ALA A 35 -7.71 -10.08 19.44
N ALA A 36 -8.55 -9.57 18.53
CA ALA A 36 -9.63 -8.65 18.85
C ALA A 36 -10.69 -9.27 19.77
N GLU A 37 -11.05 -10.52 19.54
CA GLU A 37 -11.98 -11.26 20.42
C GLU A 37 -11.39 -11.42 21.83
N LEU A 38 -10.12 -11.82 21.93
CA LEU A 38 -9.45 -12.01 23.23
C LEU A 38 -9.34 -10.71 24.02
N ILE A 39 -8.89 -9.61 23.37
CA ILE A 39 -8.76 -8.34 24.06
C ILE A 39 -10.13 -7.77 24.47
N LYS A 40 -11.16 -7.93 23.64
CA LYS A 40 -12.53 -7.49 23.99
C LYS A 40 -13.11 -8.27 25.16
N LYS A 41 -12.80 -9.58 25.27
CA LYS A 41 -13.19 -10.40 26.45
C LYS A 41 -12.49 -9.95 27.72
N ALA A 42 -11.21 -9.60 27.65
CA ALA A 42 -10.43 -9.12 28.80
C ALA A 42 -10.80 -7.69 29.20
N MET A 43 -11.10 -6.84 28.23
CA MET A 43 -11.39 -5.42 28.41
C MET A 43 -12.71 -5.06 27.68
N PRO A 44 -13.89 -5.34 28.26
CA PRO A 44 -15.19 -5.22 27.56
C PRO A 44 -15.52 -3.80 27.10
N ASN A 45 -15.00 -2.78 27.76
CA ASN A 45 -15.31 -1.38 27.52
C ASN A 45 -14.49 -0.74 26.38
N ILE A 46 -13.48 -1.40 25.87
CA ILE A 46 -12.67 -0.88 24.75
C ILE A 46 -13.49 -0.81 23.47
N VAL A 47 -13.05 0.03 22.55
CA VAL A 47 -13.63 0.12 21.20
C VAL A 47 -12.70 -0.56 20.19
N ILE A 48 -13.26 -1.44 19.37
CA ILE A 48 -12.54 -2.15 18.31
C ILE A 48 -12.98 -1.64 16.95
N ILE A 49 -12.04 -1.08 16.20
CA ILE A 49 -12.23 -0.53 14.86
C ILE A 49 -11.45 -1.37 13.86
N PHE A 50 -12.15 -1.86 12.84
CA PHE A 50 -11.51 -2.52 11.71
C PHE A 50 -11.49 -1.60 10.49
N GLY A 51 -10.38 -1.62 9.76
CA GLY A 51 -10.20 -0.98 8.47
C GLY A 51 -9.37 -1.87 7.54
N GLY A 52 -9.08 -1.37 6.36
CA GLY A 52 -8.32 -2.10 5.35
C GLY A 52 -9.21 -2.93 4.41
N PRO A 53 -8.60 -3.47 3.33
CA PRO A 53 -9.37 -4.03 2.21
C PRO A 53 -10.21 -5.23 2.59
N GLU A 54 -9.70 -6.15 3.42
CA GLU A 54 -10.42 -7.38 3.76
C GLU A 54 -11.67 -7.11 4.59
N SER A 55 -11.57 -6.29 5.63
CA SER A 55 -12.73 -5.95 6.45
C SER A 55 -13.70 -5.01 5.74
N GLY A 56 -13.20 -4.12 4.90
CA GLY A 56 -14.03 -3.21 4.11
C GLY A 56 -14.90 -3.95 3.09
N TYR A 57 -14.33 -4.92 2.38
CA TYR A 57 -15.05 -5.69 1.37
C TYR A 57 -16.11 -6.61 1.99
N ASN A 58 -15.80 -7.27 3.09
CA ASN A 58 -16.66 -8.24 3.77
C ASN A 58 -17.38 -7.65 5.01
N SER A 59 -17.58 -6.32 5.05
CA SER A 59 -18.05 -5.61 6.24
C SER A 59 -19.37 -6.13 6.80
N ASP A 60 -20.34 -6.40 5.94
CA ASP A 60 -21.67 -6.88 6.37
C ASP A 60 -21.61 -8.25 7.04
N GLU A 61 -20.83 -9.17 6.49
CA GLU A 61 -20.67 -10.51 7.05
C GLU A 61 -19.90 -10.47 8.38
N LEU A 62 -18.82 -9.69 8.45
CA LEU A 62 -18.03 -9.54 9.66
C LEU A 62 -18.85 -8.92 10.80
N LEU A 63 -19.62 -7.87 10.52
CA LEU A 63 -20.46 -7.22 11.53
C LEU A 63 -21.63 -8.08 12.01
N LYS A 64 -22.15 -8.97 11.15
CA LYS A 64 -23.17 -9.95 11.54
C LYS A 64 -22.60 -11.08 12.40
N LYS A 65 -21.41 -11.56 12.05
CA LYS A 65 -20.78 -12.72 12.68
C LYS A 65 -20.06 -12.39 13.99
N TYR A 66 -19.46 -11.20 14.09
CA TYR A 66 -18.59 -10.83 15.20
C TYR A 66 -19.06 -9.58 15.95
N ASN A 67 -19.75 -9.81 17.08
CA ASN A 67 -20.31 -8.72 17.88
C ASN A 67 -19.26 -7.89 18.62
N PHE A 68 -18.04 -8.39 18.75
CA PHE A 68 -16.93 -7.66 19.38
C PHE A 68 -16.32 -6.57 18.50
N ILE A 69 -16.61 -6.54 17.20
CA ILE A 69 -16.21 -5.46 16.31
C ILE A 69 -17.20 -4.31 16.50
N ASP A 70 -16.74 -3.17 17.02
CA ASP A 70 -17.62 -2.03 17.28
C ASP A 70 -17.92 -1.24 16.00
N THR A 71 -16.93 -1.07 15.10
CA THR A 71 -17.14 -0.41 13.82
C THR A 71 -16.17 -0.90 12.74
N ILE A 72 -16.60 -0.81 11.48
CA ILE A 72 -15.75 -1.02 10.30
C ILE A 72 -15.72 0.26 9.47
N ILE A 73 -14.51 0.68 9.05
CA ILE A 73 -14.31 1.78 8.12
C ILE A 73 -13.87 1.18 6.78
N ARG A 74 -14.68 1.34 5.73
CA ARG A 74 -14.39 0.92 4.37
C ARG A 74 -13.87 2.10 3.55
N GLY A 75 -12.87 1.85 2.69
CA GLY A 75 -12.27 2.88 1.82
C GLY A 75 -11.19 3.69 2.54
N GLU A 76 -11.00 4.95 2.16
CA GLU A 76 -9.99 5.82 2.73
C GLU A 76 -10.41 6.30 4.13
N GLY A 77 -9.62 5.91 5.13
CA GLY A 77 -9.97 6.06 6.54
C GLY A 77 -9.49 7.35 7.18
N GLU A 78 -8.62 8.12 6.55
CA GLU A 78 -7.85 9.21 7.17
C GLU A 78 -8.73 10.30 7.81
N ILE A 79 -9.84 10.67 7.16
CA ILE A 79 -10.77 11.67 7.69
C ILE A 79 -11.76 11.03 8.66
N ILE A 80 -12.27 9.86 8.30
CA ILE A 80 -13.32 9.18 9.08
C ILE A 80 -12.81 8.75 10.44
N ILE A 81 -11.58 8.22 10.52
CA ILE A 81 -11.03 7.78 11.80
C ILE A 81 -10.96 8.91 12.81
N GLY A 82 -10.59 10.13 12.40
CA GLY A 82 -10.59 11.30 13.25
C GLY A 82 -11.99 11.58 13.84
N LYS A 83 -13.01 11.61 12.98
CA LYS A 83 -14.42 11.82 13.40
C LYS A 83 -14.92 10.73 14.35
N VAL A 84 -14.55 9.48 14.10
CA VAL A 84 -14.91 8.33 14.96
C VAL A 84 -14.26 8.45 16.32
N LEU A 85 -12.97 8.81 16.38
CA LEU A 85 -12.25 9.02 17.64
C LEU A 85 -12.81 10.18 18.45
N GLU A 86 -13.20 11.29 17.80
CA GLU A 86 -13.88 12.42 18.46
C GLU A 86 -15.22 12.02 19.09
N LEU A 87 -16.03 11.19 18.40
CA LEU A 87 -17.28 10.66 18.95
C LEU A 87 -17.02 9.80 20.20
N ILE A 88 -16.02 8.91 20.13
CA ILE A 88 -15.64 8.05 21.26
C ILE A 88 -15.17 8.88 22.44
N GLN A 89 -14.35 9.91 22.20
CA GLN A 89 -13.86 10.82 23.24
C GLN A 89 -15.00 11.60 23.92
N GLN A 90 -16.10 11.87 23.20
CA GLN A 90 -17.32 12.46 23.75
C GLN A 90 -18.21 11.44 24.50
N GLY A 91 -17.77 10.21 24.68
CA GLY A 91 -18.55 9.13 25.30
C GLY A 91 -19.70 8.60 24.42
N LYS A 92 -19.69 8.92 23.13
CA LYS A 92 -20.71 8.44 22.17
C LYS A 92 -20.25 7.15 21.51
N ARG A 93 -21.18 6.27 21.20
CA ARG A 93 -20.90 5.07 20.41
C ARG A 93 -20.83 5.42 18.93
N PRO A 94 -19.79 4.95 18.19
CA PRO A 94 -19.75 5.11 16.75
C PRO A 94 -20.80 4.22 16.07
N ASN A 95 -21.16 4.58 14.83
CA ASN A 95 -21.95 3.67 13.99
C ASN A 95 -21.14 2.40 13.69
N ARG A 96 -21.84 1.31 13.45
CA ARG A 96 -21.20 0.02 13.15
C ARG A 96 -20.43 0.02 11.84
N PHE A 97 -20.77 0.92 10.91
CA PHE A 97 -20.15 1.03 9.58
C PHE A 97 -20.00 2.49 9.16
N TYR A 98 -18.86 2.79 8.54
CA TYR A 98 -18.60 4.05 7.86
C TYR A 98 -18.02 3.78 6.48
N GLN A 99 -18.52 4.53 5.48
CA GLN A 99 -17.91 4.61 4.15
C GLN A 99 -16.97 5.80 4.12
N GLY A 100 -15.65 5.56 3.94
CA GLY A 100 -14.67 6.60 3.69
C GLY A 100 -14.83 7.21 2.31
N GLU A 101 -14.63 8.51 2.25
CA GLU A 101 -14.61 9.28 1.00
C GLU A 101 -13.17 9.45 0.51
N CYS A 102 -13.00 9.72 -0.80
CA CYS A 102 -11.70 10.05 -1.35
C CYS A 102 -11.15 11.31 -0.69
N VAL A 103 -9.96 11.21 -0.10
CA VAL A 103 -9.29 12.35 0.53
C VAL A 103 -8.53 13.17 -0.51
N ASP A 104 -8.43 14.48 -0.28
CA ASP A 104 -7.49 15.31 -1.02
C ASP A 104 -6.05 14.95 -0.63
N LEU A 105 -5.30 14.38 -1.57
CA LEU A 105 -3.92 13.95 -1.33
C LEU A 105 -2.98 15.11 -0.95
N ASN A 106 -3.35 16.37 -1.29
CA ASN A 106 -2.59 17.56 -0.87
C ASN A 106 -2.70 17.82 0.65
N SER A 107 -3.76 17.32 1.28
CA SER A 107 -4.00 17.51 2.72
C SER A 107 -3.30 16.49 3.60
N LEU A 108 -2.80 15.40 3.00
CA LEU A 108 -2.20 14.31 3.76
C LEU A 108 -0.78 14.64 4.23
N LYS A 109 -0.51 14.29 5.48
CA LYS A 109 0.82 14.46 6.08
C LYS A 109 1.70 13.26 5.75
N PHE A 110 3.01 13.52 5.67
CA PHE A 110 4.00 12.46 5.54
C PHE A 110 3.95 11.53 6.78
N PRO A 111 3.88 10.19 6.57
CA PRO A 111 3.50 9.27 7.64
C PRO A 111 4.64 8.88 8.60
N TYR A 112 5.88 9.27 8.31
CA TYR A 112 7.03 8.86 9.12
C TYR A 112 7.65 10.02 9.88
N THR A 113 8.08 9.74 11.12
CA THR A 113 8.92 10.61 11.94
C THR A 113 10.32 10.01 12.09
N THR A 114 11.25 10.76 12.69
CA THR A 114 12.60 10.22 13.01
C THR A 114 12.51 9.03 13.98
N LEU A 115 11.60 9.08 14.94
CA LEU A 115 11.40 8.00 15.91
C LEU A 115 10.90 6.72 15.24
N ASP A 116 10.03 6.84 14.23
CA ASP A 116 9.56 5.69 13.48
C ASP A 116 10.72 4.97 12.77
N ILE A 117 11.66 5.73 12.19
CA ILE A 117 12.83 5.14 11.53
C ILE A 117 13.71 4.35 12.52
N GLU A 118 13.89 4.88 13.72
CA GLU A 118 14.65 4.19 14.77
C GLU A 118 13.97 2.88 15.22
N ASN A 119 12.65 2.92 15.39
CA ASN A 119 11.85 1.76 15.80
C ASN A 119 11.68 0.72 14.68
N LEU A 120 11.70 1.16 13.42
CA LEU A 120 11.53 0.32 12.23
C LEU A 120 12.86 -0.08 11.59
N LYS A 121 13.95 0.02 12.31
CA LYS A 121 15.29 -0.36 11.84
C LYS A 121 15.27 -1.79 11.29
N ASN A 122 15.78 -1.97 10.07
CA ASN A 122 15.74 -3.23 9.32
C ASN A 122 14.35 -3.70 8.84
N LYS A 123 13.35 -2.83 8.87
CA LYS A 123 12.05 -3.07 8.22
C LYS A 123 12.01 -2.41 6.85
N ILE A 124 11.21 -2.97 5.95
CA ILE A 124 10.85 -2.31 4.69
C ILE A 124 9.91 -1.14 5.03
N LEU A 125 10.22 0.05 4.53
CA LEU A 125 9.32 1.18 4.66
C LEU A 125 8.49 1.32 3.39
N TYR A 126 7.22 1.61 3.58
CA TYR A 126 6.26 1.74 2.48
C TYR A 126 5.99 3.22 2.21
N PHE A 127 5.92 3.59 0.95
CA PHE A 127 5.62 4.96 0.55
C PHE A 127 4.64 4.97 -0.62
N GLU A 128 3.82 5.99 -0.69
CA GLU A 128 2.76 6.12 -1.68
C GLU A 128 2.99 7.41 -2.47
N THR A 129 3.09 7.30 -3.81
CA THR A 129 3.19 8.46 -4.70
C THR A 129 1.92 8.68 -5.51
N SER A 130 1.08 7.64 -5.59
CA SER A 130 -0.23 7.69 -6.24
C SER A 130 -1.22 6.71 -5.60
N ARG A 131 -2.52 6.97 -5.72
CA ARG A 131 -3.62 6.10 -5.32
C ARG A 131 -4.50 5.74 -6.51
N GLY A 132 -4.97 4.50 -6.52
CA GLY A 132 -5.81 3.97 -7.58
C GLY A 132 -5.01 3.32 -8.70
N CYS A 133 -5.75 2.79 -9.68
CA CYS A 133 -5.21 2.12 -10.85
C CYS A 133 -6.16 2.35 -12.03
N PRO A 134 -5.68 2.67 -13.24
CA PRO A 134 -6.55 2.86 -14.40
C PRO A 134 -7.01 1.53 -15.01
N PHE A 135 -6.32 0.44 -14.67
CA PHE A 135 -6.65 -0.89 -15.17
C PHE A 135 -7.80 -1.52 -14.38
N ARG A 136 -8.60 -2.33 -15.05
CA ARG A 136 -9.78 -2.98 -14.49
C ARG A 136 -9.68 -4.50 -14.58
N CYS A 137 -8.55 -5.04 -14.10
CA CYS A 137 -8.34 -6.49 -14.08
C CYS A 137 -9.38 -7.15 -13.17
N ALA A 138 -10.08 -8.18 -13.67
CA ALA A 138 -11.25 -8.76 -13.01
C ALA A 138 -10.93 -9.42 -11.64
N TYR A 139 -9.70 -9.84 -11.42
CA TYR A 139 -9.24 -10.44 -10.17
C TYR A 139 -8.69 -9.43 -9.15
N CYS A 140 -8.52 -8.15 -9.55
CA CYS A 140 -7.81 -7.18 -8.72
C CYS A 140 -8.79 -6.34 -7.89
N LEU A 141 -8.61 -6.32 -6.58
CA LEU A 141 -9.42 -5.52 -5.67
C LEU A 141 -9.35 -4.02 -6.00
N SER A 142 -8.22 -3.54 -6.52
CA SER A 142 -8.05 -2.14 -6.92
C SER A 142 -8.93 -1.74 -8.13
N SER A 143 -9.48 -2.72 -8.87
CA SER A 143 -10.42 -2.45 -9.96
C SER A 143 -11.83 -2.12 -9.47
N ALA A 144 -12.15 -2.42 -8.21
CA ALA A 144 -13.43 -2.10 -7.60
C ALA A 144 -13.56 -0.60 -7.27
N ASP A 145 -12.43 0.12 -7.16
CA ASP A 145 -12.40 1.57 -6.97
C ASP A 145 -12.54 2.30 -8.31
N SER A 146 -13.66 2.99 -8.49
CA SER A 146 -13.99 3.70 -9.74
C SER A 146 -13.33 5.08 -9.88
N ASN A 147 -12.53 5.50 -8.91
CA ASN A 147 -12.03 6.88 -8.79
C ASN A 147 -10.83 7.23 -9.69
N GLY A 148 -10.40 6.27 -10.54
CA GLY A 148 -9.22 6.46 -11.38
C GLY A 148 -7.92 6.55 -10.56
N ILE A 149 -6.88 7.10 -11.19
CA ILE A 149 -5.61 7.33 -10.51
C ILE A 149 -5.51 8.78 -10.03
N ARG A 150 -5.04 8.97 -8.81
CA ARG A 150 -4.78 10.27 -8.18
C ARG A 150 -3.33 10.32 -7.73
N TYR A 151 -2.69 11.45 -7.92
CA TYR A 151 -1.27 11.62 -7.65
C TYR A 151 -1.04 12.54 -6.45
N PHE A 152 -0.09 12.18 -5.60
CA PHE A 152 0.44 13.12 -4.61
C PHE A 152 1.22 14.25 -5.31
N PRO A 153 1.25 15.47 -4.75
CA PRO A 153 2.08 16.55 -5.28
C PRO A 153 3.54 16.11 -5.40
N MET A 154 4.22 16.52 -6.47
CA MET A 154 5.63 16.17 -6.68
C MET A 154 6.52 16.66 -5.53
N GLU A 155 6.21 17.81 -4.96
CA GLU A 155 6.93 18.34 -3.80
C GLU A 155 6.82 17.39 -2.58
N TYR A 156 5.62 16.84 -2.31
CA TYR A 156 5.42 15.83 -1.27
C TYR A 156 6.28 14.59 -1.52
N VAL A 157 6.30 14.11 -2.76
CA VAL A 157 7.06 12.91 -3.15
C VAL A 157 8.57 13.15 -2.97
N LYS A 158 9.09 14.27 -3.47
CA LYS A 158 10.51 14.64 -3.33
C LYS A 158 10.90 14.83 -1.86
N LYS A 159 10.06 15.47 -1.06
CA LYS A 159 10.28 15.64 0.39
C LYS A 159 10.31 14.29 1.11
N GLY A 160 9.41 13.36 0.75
CA GLY A 160 9.40 12.02 1.31
C GLY A 160 10.68 11.24 0.98
N PHE A 161 11.09 11.22 -0.28
CA PHE A 161 12.36 10.58 -0.67
C PHE A 161 13.57 11.22 0.00
N LYS A 162 13.62 12.56 0.06
CA LYS A 162 14.69 13.25 0.78
C LYS A 162 14.80 12.79 2.24
N PHE A 163 13.67 12.67 2.92
CA PHE A 163 13.63 12.15 4.30
C PHE A 163 14.24 10.74 4.40
N PHE A 164 13.86 9.82 3.50
CA PHE A 164 14.41 8.47 3.49
C PHE A 164 15.91 8.44 3.19
N PHE A 165 16.37 9.26 2.28
CA PHE A 165 17.80 9.38 1.91
C PHE A 165 18.63 9.95 3.07
N ASP A 166 18.17 11.04 3.70
CA ASP A 166 18.81 11.65 4.86
C ASP A 166 18.93 10.65 6.04
N LYS A 167 17.93 9.77 6.20
CA LYS A 167 17.91 8.72 7.21
C LYS A 167 18.58 7.42 6.79
N LYS A 168 19.10 7.34 5.55
CA LYS A 168 19.76 6.16 4.99
C LYS A 168 18.90 4.89 5.12
N VAL A 169 17.60 5.01 4.83
CA VAL A 169 16.68 3.88 4.84
C VAL A 169 17.14 2.86 3.81
N PRO A 170 17.35 1.58 4.18
CA PRO A 170 17.91 0.60 3.24
C PRO A 170 17.03 0.32 2.03
N LEU A 171 15.72 0.23 2.24
CA LEU A 171 14.74 -0.09 1.20
C LEU A 171 13.42 0.62 1.44
N VAL A 172 12.95 1.33 0.42
CA VAL A 172 11.60 1.90 0.34
C VAL A 172 10.82 1.15 -0.73
N LYS A 173 9.68 0.55 -0.35
CA LYS A 173 8.74 -0.05 -1.32
C LYS A 173 7.62 0.94 -1.59
N LEU A 174 7.47 1.34 -2.85
CA LEU A 174 6.29 2.10 -3.29
C LEU A 174 5.09 1.14 -3.31
N ILE A 175 3.96 1.63 -2.83
CA ILE A 175 2.70 0.87 -2.82
C ILE A 175 1.72 1.34 -3.90
N ASP A 176 2.22 2.15 -4.82
CA ASP A 176 1.53 2.55 -6.04
C ASP A 176 1.14 1.29 -6.83
N ARG A 177 -0.12 1.20 -7.25
CA ARG A 177 -0.63 0.02 -7.97
C ARG A 177 -0.05 -0.14 -9.37
N THR A 178 0.41 0.94 -9.96
CA THR A 178 1.12 0.96 -11.24
C THR A 178 1.89 2.27 -11.31
N PHE A 179 3.15 2.23 -10.98
CA PHE A 179 4.00 3.42 -10.85
C PHE A 179 4.11 4.24 -12.14
N ASN A 180 4.15 3.58 -13.29
CA ASN A 180 4.41 4.21 -14.59
C ASN A 180 3.14 4.60 -15.39
N CYS A 181 1.99 4.76 -14.75
CA CYS A 181 0.76 5.21 -15.41
C CYS A 181 0.91 6.61 -16.04
N ASP A 182 1.63 7.51 -15.35
CA ASP A 182 2.10 8.76 -15.92
C ASP A 182 3.61 8.65 -16.14
N SER A 183 4.00 8.44 -17.40
CA SER A 183 5.40 8.21 -17.77
C SER A 183 6.29 9.43 -17.47
N LYS A 184 5.81 10.65 -17.68
CA LYS A 184 6.61 11.89 -17.42
C LYS A 184 6.88 12.03 -15.93
N ARG A 185 5.85 11.79 -15.13
CA ARG A 185 5.98 11.79 -13.67
C ARG A 185 6.93 10.70 -13.20
N ALA A 186 6.81 9.49 -13.73
CA ALA A 186 7.71 8.38 -13.40
C ALA A 186 9.17 8.73 -13.71
N VAL A 187 9.44 9.29 -14.88
CA VAL A 187 10.77 9.78 -15.27
C VAL A 187 11.30 10.83 -14.28
N GLU A 188 10.47 11.80 -13.89
CA GLU A 188 10.86 12.84 -12.92
C GLU A 188 11.23 12.24 -11.56
N ILE A 189 10.43 11.28 -11.07
CA ILE A 189 10.69 10.61 -9.79
C ILE A 189 11.97 9.77 -9.86
N VAL A 190 12.15 8.98 -10.93
CA VAL A 190 13.33 8.13 -11.12
C VAL A 190 14.60 8.96 -11.20
N ASN A 191 14.60 10.05 -11.97
CA ASN A 191 15.74 10.99 -12.04
C ASN A 191 16.05 11.57 -10.66
N TYR A 192 15.04 12.02 -9.93
CA TYR A 192 15.24 12.56 -8.58
C TYR A 192 15.88 11.52 -7.64
N ILE A 193 15.46 10.25 -7.72
CA ILE A 193 16.06 9.17 -6.93
C ILE A 193 17.52 8.94 -7.33
N ILE A 194 17.82 8.87 -8.63
CA ILE A 194 19.19 8.65 -9.14
C ILE A 194 20.14 9.78 -8.69
N GLU A 195 19.68 11.02 -8.74
CA GLU A 195 20.49 12.20 -8.40
C GLU A 195 20.74 12.35 -6.90
N ASN A 196 19.84 11.87 -6.05
CA ASN A 196 19.85 12.18 -4.61
C ASN A 196 20.08 10.97 -3.71
N SER A 197 19.83 9.74 -4.17
CA SER A 197 20.02 8.54 -3.35
C SER A 197 21.46 8.03 -3.43
N THR A 198 22.04 7.75 -2.26
CA THR A 198 23.39 7.16 -2.17
C THR A 198 23.38 5.73 -1.62
N ALA A 199 22.32 5.33 -0.91
CA ALA A 199 22.26 4.04 -0.21
C ALA A 199 20.86 3.40 -0.20
N THR A 200 19.81 4.20 -0.38
CA THR A 200 18.43 3.71 -0.36
C THR A 200 18.07 3.04 -1.67
N LYS A 201 17.65 1.79 -1.60
CA LYS A 201 17.04 1.08 -2.73
C LYS A 201 15.55 1.41 -2.80
N VAL A 202 15.00 1.44 -4.01
CA VAL A 202 13.56 1.68 -4.20
C VAL A 202 12.94 0.53 -5.00
N HIS A 203 11.87 -0.02 -4.45
CA HIS A 203 11.06 -1.06 -5.10
C HIS A 203 9.72 -0.49 -5.56
N PHE A 204 9.29 -0.80 -6.77
CA PHE A 204 7.99 -0.39 -7.30
C PHE A 204 7.45 -1.33 -8.36
N GLU A 205 6.13 -1.29 -8.56
CA GLU A 205 5.39 -2.11 -9.50
C GLU A 205 5.09 -1.32 -10.79
N ILE A 206 5.32 -1.92 -11.95
CA ILE A 206 5.07 -1.30 -13.25
C ILE A 206 4.19 -2.19 -14.14
N GLU A 207 3.56 -1.53 -15.11
CA GLU A 207 2.94 -2.21 -16.26
C GLU A 207 3.87 -2.09 -17.46
N ALA A 208 4.42 -3.23 -17.90
CA ALA A 208 5.46 -3.25 -18.94
C ALA A 208 4.94 -2.85 -20.34
N SER A 209 3.64 -3.02 -20.62
CA SER A 209 3.05 -2.66 -21.92
C SER A 209 3.01 -1.15 -22.19
N ILE A 210 3.02 -0.31 -21.13
CA ILE A 210 2.98 1.16 -21.22
C ILE A 210 4.34 1.82 -20.96
N LEU A 211 5.42 1.03 -20.82
CA LEU A 211 6.76 1.60 -20.73
C LEU A 211 7.10 2.44 -21.98
N THR A 212 7.67 3.60 -21.75
CA THR A 212 8.19 4.49 -22.79
C THR A 212 9.69 4.34 -22.94
N ASP A 213 10.23 4.69 -24.13
CA ASP A 213 11.67 4.66 -24.39
C ASP A 213 12.44 5.55 -23.42
N GLU A 214 11.88 6.70 -23.08
CA GLU A 214 12.46 7.64 -22.12
C GLU A 214 12.60 7.01 -20.72
N LEU A 215 11.52 6.41 -20.19
CA LEU A 215 11.57 5.77 -18.88
C LEU A 215 12.53 4.58 -18.85
N ILE A 216 12.56 3.75 -19.92
CA ILE A 216 13.53 2.65 -20.04
C ILE A 216 14.96 3.20 -20.04
N SER A 217 15.23 4.26 -20.80
CA SER A 217 16.55 4.88 -20.88
C SER A 217 17.02 5.39 -19.52
N VAL A 218 16.16 6.08 -18.78
CA VAL A 218 16.48 6.61 -17.45
C VAL A 218 16.71 5.48 -16.45
N LEU A 219 15.86 4.46 -16.43
CA LEU A 219 16.05 3.29 -15.58
C LEU A 219 17.36 2.55 -15.88
N ASN A 220 17.72 2.41 -17.16
CA ASN A 220 18.96 1.78 -17.58
C ASN A 220 20.22 2.59 -17.22
N SER A 221 20.10 3.90 -17.01
CA SER A 221 21.20 4.75 -16.53
C SER A 221 21.43 4.70 -15.02
N ALA A 222 20.53 4.07 -14.28
CA ALA A 222 20.61 4.02 -12.83
C ALA A 222 21.81 3.21 -12.33
N PRO A 223 22.38 3.56 -11.17
CA PRO A 223 23.37 2.74 -10.48
C PRO A 223 22.87 1.31 -10.25
N LYS A 224 23.79 0.36 -10.25
CA LYS A 224 23.48 -1.06 -10.06
C LYS A 224 22.76 -1.27 -8.72
N ASP A 225 21.72 -2.11 -8.76
CA ASP A 225 20.90 -2.52 -7.60
C ASP A 225 20.15 -1.38 -6.89
N MET A 226 20.05 -0.19 -7.50
CA MET A 226 19.27 0.92 -6.94
C MET A 226 17.76 0.65 -7.01
N PHE A 227 17.29 0.02 -8.09
CA PHE A 227 15.89 -0.28 -8.29
C PHE A 227 15.60 -1.78 -8.26
N GLN A 228 14.47 -2.12 -7.66
CA GLN A 228 13.82 -3.42 -7.76
C GLN A 228 12.44 -3.20 -8.37
N ILE A 229 12.17 -3.87 -9.48
CA ILE A 229 10.94 -3.66 -10.26
C ILE A 229 10.15 -4.96 -10.29
N GLU A 230 8.88 -4.87 -9.94
CA GLU A 230 7.93 -5.97 -10.05
C GLU A 230 7.00 -5.74 -11.25
N VAL A 231 6.84 -6.77 -12.08
CA VAL A 231 6.03 -6.73 -13.30
C VAL A 231 5.02 -7.86 -13.28
N GLY A 232 3.76 -7.54 -13.14
CA GLY A 232 2.69 -8.53 -13.21
C GLY A 232 2.42 -8.94 -14.66
N VAL A 233 2.93 -10.05 -15.14
CA VAL A 233 2.59 -10.65 -16.45
C VAL A 233 1.33 -11.50 -16.32
N GLN A 234 1.21 -12.27 -15.24
CA GLN A 234 0.10 -13.14 -14.81
C GLN A 234 -0.11 -14.37 -15.69
N THR A 235 -0.08 -14.24 -16.99
CA THR A 235 -0.18 -15.35 -17.95
C THR A 235 0.23 -14.91 -19.36
N ILE A 236 0.63 -15.85 -20.19
CA ILE A 236 0.87 -15.64 -21.62
C ILE A 236 -0.26 -16.19 -22.50
N ASN A 237 -1.34 -16.69 -21.89
CA ASN A 237 -2.51 -17.17 -22.60
C ASN A 237 -3.47 -16.01 -22.90
N HIS A 238 -3.70 -15.74 -24.20
CA HIS A 238 -4.55 -14.64 -24.66
C HIS A 238 -6.02 -14.77 -24.22
N GLU A 239 -6.56 -15.98 -24.19
CA GLU A 239 -7.94 -16.21 -23.76
C GLU A 239 -8.10 -15.90 -22.28
N ALA A 240 -7.14 -16.33 -21.45
CA ALA A 240 -7.12 -16.01 -20.03
C ALA A 240 -6.96 -14.49 -19.78
N LEU A 241 -6.08 -13.81 -20.51
CA LEU A 241 -5.92 -12.36 -20.41
C LEU A 241 -7.21 -11.63 -20.76
N THR A 242 -7.89 -12.04 -21.82
CA THR A 242 -9.19 -11.48 -22.24
C THR A 242 -10.26 -11.72 -21.16
N ALA A 243 -10.33 -12.95 -20.62
CA ALA A 243 -11.31 -13.30 -19.59
C ALA A 243 -11.17 -12.49 -18.31
N VAL A 244 -9.94 -12.08 -17.96
CA VAL A 244 -9.68 -11.22 -16.80
C VAL A 244 -9.57 -9.73 -17.12
N ASN A 245 -10.05 -9.32 -18.29
CA ASN A 245 -10.02 -7.93 -18.75
C ASN A 245 -8.61 -7.30 -18.75
N ARG A 246 -7.62 -8.07 -19.21
CA ARG A 246 -6.21 -7.68 -19.27
C ARG A 246 -5.67 -7.82 -20.71
N ASN A 247 -6.16 -6.96 -21.60
CA ASN A 247 -5.81 -7.00 -23.01
C ASN A 247 -4.47 -6.29 -23.27
N TYR A 248 -3.38 -7.02 -23.16
CA TYR A 248 -2.03 -6.50 -23.34
C TYR A 248 -1.38 -7.08 -24.61
N ASP A 249 -0.53 -6.27 -25.22
CA ASP A 249 0.40 -6.69 -26.25
C ASP A 249 1.60 -7.43 -25.60
N LEU A 250 1.54 -8.77 -25.61
CA LEU A 250 2.59 -9.62 -25.03
C LEU A 250 3.94 -9.45 -25.73
N GLU A 251 3.98 -9.18 -27.03
CA GLU A 251 5.23 -8.94 -27.74
C GLU A 251 5.87 -7.62 -27.32
N LYS A 252 5.07 -6.59 -27.10
CA LYS A 252 5.55 -5.31 -26.55
C LYS A 252 6.05 -5.47 -25.12
N ILE A 253 5.36 -6.23 -24.27
CA ILE A 253 5.81 -6.57 -22.91
C ILE A 253 7.16 -7.25 -22.96
N ARG A 254 7.29 -8.31 -23.79
CA ARG A 254 8.54 -9.06 -23.96
C ARG A 254 9.69 -8.16 -24.44
N TYR A 255 9.41 -7.32 -25.42
CA TYR A 255 10.38 -6.37 -25.97
C TYR A 255 10.86 -5.39 -24.89
N ASN A 256 9.96 -4.78 -24.15
CA ASN A 256 10.28 -3.81 -23.10
C ASN A 256 11.05 -4.43 -21.93
N ILE A 257 10.65 -5.63 -21.49
CA ILE A 257 11.36 -6.37 -20.43
C ILE A 257 12.79 -6.70 -20.85
N ARG A 258 13.01 -7.15 -22.10
CA ARG A 258 14.37 -7.40 -22.61
C ARG A 258 15.24 -6.16 -22.52
N ARG A 259 14.73 -5.03 -22.94
CA ARG A 259 15.46 -3.73 -22.89
C ARG A 259 15.80 -3.30 -21.48
N LEU A 260 14.91 -3.52 -20.51
CA LEU A 260 15.17 -3.25 -19.10
C LEU A 260 16.18 -4.21 -18.47
N THR A 261 16.26 -5.45 -18.94
CA THR A 261 17.17 -6.45 -18.37
C THR A 261 18.57 -6.44 -19.00
N GLU A 262 18.74 -5.82 -20.17
CA GLU A 262 19.99 -5.83 -20.92
C GLU A 262 21.18 -5.25 -20.15
N PRO A 263 21.10 -4.09 -19.45
CA PRO A 263 22.22 -3.53 -18.70
C PRO A 263 22.55 -4.28 -17.39
N LYS A 264 21.67 -5.16 -16.92
CA LYS A 264 21.83 -5.93 -15.66
C LYS A 264 22.08 -5.07 -14.42
N ASN A 265 21.54 -3.86 -14.40
CA ASN A 265 21.65 -2.92 -13.29
C ASN A 265 20.42 -2.88 -12.38
N ILE A 266 19.28 -3.44 -12.82
CA ILE A 266 18.00 -3.46 -12.11
C ILE A 266 17.64 -4.91 -11.80
N HIS A 267 17.12 -5.14 -10.58
CA HIS A 267 16.48 -6.40 -10.24
C HIS A 267 15.03 -6.40 -10.69
N ILE A 268 14.67 -7.31 -11.60
CA ILE A 268 13.30 -7.44 -12.12
C ILE A 268 12.69 -8.75 -11.65
N HIS A 269 11.53 -8.66 -11.04
CA HIS A 269 10.68 -9.78 -10.65
C HIS A 269 9.47 -9.85 -11.57
N LEU A 270 9.21 -11.02 -12.16
CA LEU A 270 8.07 -11.25 -13.05
C LEU A 270 7.09 -12.21 -12.37
N ASP A 271 5.86 -11.77 -12.21
CA ASP A 271 4.77 -12.59 -11.69
C ASP A 271 4.00 -13.26 -12.85
N LEU A 272 3.94 -14.60 -12.83
CA LEU A 272 3.28 -15.45 -13.83
C LEU A 272 2.09 -16.20 -13.20
#